data_70c199924300f26b61d5a08cde2f2e09
#
_entry.id   70c199924300f26b61d5a08cde2f2e09
#
_cell.length_a   1.000
_cell.length_b   1.000
_cell.length_c   1.000
_cell.angle_alpha   90.00
_cell.angle_beta   90.00
_cell.angle_gamma   90.00
#
_symmetry.space_group_name_H-M   'P 1'
#
loop_
_entity.id
_entity.type
_entity.pdbx_description
1 polymer ?
#
loop_
_entity_poly.entity_id
_entity_poly.type
_entity_poly.pdbx_seq_one_letter_code
_entity_poly.pdbx_strand_id
1 'polypeptide(L)'
;MGKVIAIANQKGGVGKTTTAINLAASLAVLEKKVLIIDADPQANTTSGLNFSPDDDQKRTLYEVMIGRLDIRDALIQTEIANLHMIPSHINLVGAEIEMLEDENRESVMKNAIAPVKDDYDFIIIDCSPSLGLITVNSLTAADSVMIPVQPEFFALEGLGKLLQTIRLVQSGVNPGLGIEGFVVTMFDGRTKVHTQVVNELKEHFKDMVFKTIIQRNIRLSEAPSHGKPIILYDVICNGTTNYLNLAKEVLEKNNML
;
A
#
# COMPACT_ATOMS: atom_id res chain seq x y z
N MET A 1 12.32 5.84 14.09
CA MET A 1 12.60 5.18 12.80
C MET A 1 11.28 4.84 12.14
N GLY A 2 11.01 5.43 10.98
CA GLY A 2 9.73 5.27 10.30
C GLY A 2 9.44 3.82 9.90
N LYS A 3 8.20 3.39 10.04
CA LYS A 3 7.73 2.05 9.67
C LYS A 3 7.32 2.03 8.20
N VAL A 4 7.96 1.19 7.40
CA VAL A 4 7.61 1.01 5.97
C VAL A 4 6.70 -0.21 5.81
N ILE A 5 5.48 0.01 5.27
CA ILE A 5 4.48 -1.02 5.05
C ILE A 5 4.15 -1.09 3.54
N ALA A 6 4.43 -2.22 2.90
CA ALA A 6 3.99 -2.48 1.53
C ALA A 6 2.56 -3.03 1.53
N ILE A 7 1.68 -2.46 0.71
CA ILE A 7 0.32 -2.97 0.50
C ILE A 7 0.34 -3.84 -0.76
N ALA A 8 0.34 -5.15 -0.62
CA ALA A 8 0.55 -6.05 -1.74
C ALA A 8 -0.48 -7.18 -1.82
N ASN A 9 -0.91 -7.50 -3.03
CA ASN A 9 -1.63 -8.73 -3.39
C ASN A 9 -1.54 -8.91 -4.91
N GLN A 10 -1.29 -10.15 -5.36
CA GLN A 10 -1.22 -10.47 -6.78
C GLN A 10 -2.58 -10.33 -7.50
N LYS A 11 -3.69 -10.54 -6.78
CA LYS A 11 -5.02 -10.40 -7.35
C LYS A 11 -5.35 -8.92 -7.57
N GLY A 12 -5.73 -8.56 -8.80
CA GLY A 12 -6.29 -7.24 -9.11
C GLY A 12 -7.65 -7.04 -8.44
N GLY A 13 -8.01 -5.78 -8.15
CA GLY A 13 -9.34 -5.43 -7.65
C GLY A 13 -9.64 -5.80 -6.20
N VAL A 14 -8.66 -6.23 -5.39
CA VAL A 14 -8.88 -6.58 -3.96
C VAL A 14 -8.83 -5.38 -3.02
N GLY A 15 -8.69 -4.16 -3.54
CA GLY A 15 -8.67 -2.93 -2.74
C GLY A 15 -7.29 -2.53 -2.21
N LYS A 16 -6.18 -2.89 -2.88
CA LYS A 16 -4.82 -2.44 -2.52
C LYS A 16 -4.74 -0.92 -2.45
N THR A 17 -4.95 -0.26 -3.58
CA THR A 17 -4.93 1.21 -3.71
C THR A 17 -5.91 1.90 -2.76
N THR A 18 -7.14 1.37 -2.67
CA THR A 18 -8.14 1.89 -1.72
C THR A 18 -7.63 1.78 -0.28
N THR A 19 -6.97 0.67 0.08
CA THR A 19 -6.40 0.49 1.41
C THR A 19 -5.19 1.40 1.63
N ALA A 20 -4.29 1.53 0.66
CA ALA A 20 -3.12 2.40 0.75
C ALA A 20 -3.52 3.85 0.99
N ILE A 21 -4.39 4.41 0.13
CA ILE A 21 -4.88 5.80 0.24
C ILE A 21 -5.57 6.03 1.59
N ASN A 22 -6.53 5.18 1.94
CA ASN A 22 -7.39 5.47 3.09
C ASN A 22 -6.72 5.13 4.43
N LEU A 23 -5.79 4.15 4.48
CA LEU A 23 -4.95 3.92 5.64
C LEU A 23 -3.98 5.08 5.86
N ALA A 24 -3.27 5.51 4.80
CA ALA A 24 -2.34 6.64 4.88
C ALA A 24 -3.05 7.93 5.33
N ALA A 25 -4.21 8.24 4.73
CA ALA A 25 -5.04 9.38 5.12
C ALA A 25 -5.52 9.29 6.57
N SER A 26 -5.96 8.10 7.02
CA SER A 26 -6.44 7.89 8.40
C SER A 26 -5.31 8.02 9.42
N LEU A 27 -4.11 7.49 9.13
CA LEU A 27 -2.93 7.67 9.98
C LEU A 27 -2.53 9.14 10.08
N ALA A 28 -2.56 9.89 8.96
CA ALA A 28 -2.23 11.30 8.93
C ALA A 28 -3.24 12.16 9.73
N VAL A 29 -4.53 11.85 9.66
CA VAL A 29 -5.57 12.50 10.49
C VAL A 29 -5.40 12.16 11.98
N LEU A 30 -4.83 11.00 12.32
CA LEU A 30 -4.42 10.62 13.66
C LEU A 30 -3.04 11.20 14.03
N GLU A 31 -2.65 12.31 13.39
CA GLU A 31 -1.45 13.12 13.68
C GLU A 31 -0.11 12.39 13.44
N LYS A 32 -0.09 11.31 12.67
CA LYS A 32 1.16 10.68 12.24
C LYS A 32 1.68 11.32 10.95
N LYS A 33 2.99 11.49 10.85
CA LYS A 33 3.65 11.91 9.60
C LYS A 33 3.71 10.73 8.66
N VAL A 34 3.06 10.82 7.51
CA VAL A 34 2.90 9.72 6.57
C VAL A 34 3.42 10.10 5.18
N LEU A 35 4.17 9.21 4.58
CA LEU A 35 4.49 9.22 3.16
C LEU A 35 3.76 8.07 2.47
N ILE A 36 3.01 8.36 1.41
CA ILE A 36 2.49 7.34 0.51
C ILE A 36 3.28 7.32 -0.79
N ILE A 37 3.71 6.15 -1.22
CA ILE A 37 4.45 5.94 -2.48
C ILE A 37 3.58 5.11 -3.40
N ASP A 38 3.26 5.66 -4.56
CA ASP A 38 2.55 4.95 -5.62
C ASP A 38 3.56 4.15 -6.46
N ALA A 39 3.60 2.83 -6.27
CA ALA A 39 4.48 1.92 -6.99
C ALA A 39 3.73 1.09 -8.06
N ASP A 40 2.55 1.56 -8.50
CA ASP A 40 1.83 0.99 -9.62
C ASP A 40 1.96 1.91 -10.86
N PRO A 41 2.45 1.44 -12.01
CA PRO A 41 2.49 2.22 -13.25
C PRO A 41 1.14 2.76 -13.70
N GLN A 42 0.03 2.18 -13.22
CA GLN A 42 -1.32 2.69 -13.49
C GLN A 42 -1.65 3.99 -12.77
N ALA A 43 -0.82 4.42 -11.78
CA ALA A 43 -0.93 5.67 -11.05
C ALA A 43 -2.31 5.92 -10.40
N ASN A 44 -2.95 4.84 -9.91
CA ASN A 44 -4.28 4.94 -9.31
C ASN A 44 -4.25 5.64 -7.94
N THR A 45 -3.21 5.47 -7.13
CA THR A 45 -3.01 6.22 -5.88
C THR A 45 -2.79 7.69 -6.18
N THR A 46 -1.99 8.00 -7.19
CA THR A 46 -1.71 9.36 -7.67
C THR A 46 -2.99 10.10 -8.05
N SER A 47 -3.79 9.51 -8.94
CA SER A 47 -5.08 10.07 -9.37
C SER A 47 -6.10 10.14 -8.23
N GLY A 48 -6.12 9.12 -7.37
CA GLY A 48 -7.04 9.04 -6.22
C GLY A 48 -6.76 10.08 -5.11
N LEU A 49 -5.60 10.76 -5.16
CA LEU A 49 -5.23 11.88 -4.30
C LEU A 49 -5.19 13.23 -5.04
N ASN A 50 -5.91 13.33 -6.16
CA ASN A 50 -6.09 14.55 -6.96
C ASN A 50 -4.80 15.06 -7.63
N PHE A 51 -3.87 14.17 -7.97
CA PHE A 51 -2.72 14.52 -8.79
C PHE A 51 -2.86 13.91 -10.18
N SER A 52 -2.51 14.70 -11.20
CA SER A 52 -2.42 14.21 -12.57
C SER A 52 -1.01 13.68 -12.80
N PRO A 53 -0.83 12.44 -13.23
CA PRO A 53 0.49 11.90 -13.58
C PRO A 53 1.18 12.70 -14.71
N ASP A 54 0.39 13.40 -15.52
CA ASP A 54 0.89 14.17 -16.68
C ASP A 54 1.31 15.60 -16.34
N ASP A 55 0.91 16.15 -15.18
CA ASP A 55 1.18 17.54 -14.81
C ASP A 55 2.67 17.78 -14.50
N ASP A 56 3.36 16.79 -13.92
CA ASP A 56 4.81 16.87 -13.65
C ASP A 56 5.47 15.49 -13.80
N GLN A 57 5.66 15.06 -15.05
CA GLN A 57 6.26 13.75 -15.38
C GLN A 57 7.70 13.59 -14.89
N LYS A 58 8.36 14.66 -14.41
CA LYS A 58 9.74 14.64 -13.93
C LYS A 58 9.86 14.47 -12.41
N ARG A 59 8.74 14.45 -11.68
CA ARG A 59 8.71 14.34 -10.22
C ARG A 59 7.96 13.09 -9.77
N THR A 60 8.29 11.94 -10.39
CA THR A 60 7.62 10.67 -10.12
C THR A 60 8.58 9.63 -9.56
N LEU A 61 8.03 8.52 -9.05
CA LEU A 61 8.82 7.40 -8.57
C LEU A 61 9.77 6.86 -9.66
N TYR A 62 9.40 6.97 -10.95
CA TYR A 62 10.26 6.54 -12.04
C TYR A 62 11.60 7.25 -12.01
N GLU A 63 11.63 8.59 -11.97
CA GLU A 63 12.87 9.37 -11.94
C GLU A 63 13.71 9.09 -10.69
N VAL A 64 13.05 8.83 -9.57
CA VAL A 64 13.73 8.42 -8.33
C VAL A 64 14.38 7.05 -8.48
N MET A 65 13.66 6.08 -9.04
CA MET A 65 14.15 4.70 -9.22
C MET A 65 15.34 4.60 -10.19
N ILE A 66 15.37 5.46 -11.21
CA ILE A 66 16.49 5.47 -12.19
C ILE A 66 17.61 6.46 -11.82
N GLY A 67 17.54 7.05 -10.60
CA GLY A 67 18.58 7.93 -10.06
C GLY A 67 18.67 9.31 -10.72
N ARG A 68 17.62 9.76 -11.41
CA ARG A 68 17.56 11.10 -12.05
C ARG A 68 17.03 12.18 -11.11
N LEU A 69 16.38 11.81 -10.02
CA LEU A 69 15.81 12.74 -9.06
C LEU A 69 16.05 12.25 -7.62
N ASP A 70 16.43 13.16 -6.72
CA ASP A 70 16.43 12.85 -5.28
C ASP A 70 14.98 12.66 -4.80
N ILE A 71 14.78 11.71 -3.89
CA ILE A 71 13.46 11.40 -3.33
C ILE A 71 12.80 12.63 -2.67
N ARG A 72 13.59 13.51 -2.06
CA ARG A 72 13.09 14.74 -1.42
C ARG A 72 12.47 15.70 -2.43
N ASP A 73 13.00 15.74 -3.64
CA ASP A 73 12.49 16.60 -4.71
C ASP A 73 11.22 16.02 -5.37
N ALA A 74 10.97 14.71 -5.19
CA ALA A 74 9.75 14.03 -5.64
C ALA A 74 8.57 14.16 -4.65
N LEU A 75 8.81 14.63 -3.42
CA LEU A 75 7.76 14.76 -2.40
C LEU A 75 6.73 15.80 -2.79
N ILE A 76 5.45 15.43 -2.73
CA ILE A 76 4.31 16.30 -2.96
C ILE A 76 3.44 16.33 -1.70
N GLN A 77 3.07 17.53 -1.24
CA GLN A 77 2.11 17.70 -0.15
C GLN A 77 0.70 17.43 -0.67
N THR A 78 -0.06 16.58 0.00
CA THR A 78 -1.47 16.34 -0.31
C THR A 78 -2.39 17.37 0.38
N GLU A 79 -3.71 17.27 0.17
CA GLU A 79 -4.69 18.09 0.92
C GLU A 79 -4.67 17.82 2.44
N ILE A 80 -4.11 16.69 2.90
CA ILE A 80 -3.99 16.35 4.33
C ILE A 80 -2.61 16.79 4.83
N ALA A 81 -2.58 17.63 5.85
CA ALA A 81 -1.36 18.30 6.34
C ALA A 81 -0.17 17.37 6.63
N ASN A 82 -0.42 16.19 7.20
CA ASN A 82 0.62 15.24 7.59
C ASN A 82 0.83 14.11 6.56
N LEU A 83 0.30 14.26 5.35
CA LEU A 83 0.41 13.27 4.28
C LEU A 83 1.14 13.83 3.08
N HIS A 84 2.35 13.31 2.82
CA HIS A 84 3.07 13.51 1.57
C HIS A 84 2.88 12.32 0.64
N MET A 85 3.11 12.55 -0.66
CA MET A 85 3.04 11.52 -1.69
C MET A 85 4.26 11.57 -2.61
N ILE A 86 4.70 10.40 -3.08
CA ILE A 86 5.52 10.26 -4.29
C ILE A 86 4.61 9.67 -5.37
N PRO A 87 4.32 10.42 -6.45
CA PRO A 87 3.41 9.98 -7.50
C PRO A 87 4.05 8.95 -8.42
N SER A 88 3.22 8.15 -9.08
CA SER A 88 3.59 7.25 -10.15
C SER A 88 3.27 7.85 -11.54
N HIS A 89 3.85 7.24 -12.55
CA HIS A 89 3.56 7.49 -13.96
C HIS A 89 3.75 6.19 -14.76
N ILE A 90 3.12 6.08 -15.93
CA ILE A 90 3.26 4.90 -16.81
C ILE A 90 4.72 4.59 -17.17
N ASN A 91 5.59 5.61 -17.19
CA ASN A 91 7.03 5.47 -17.41
C ASN A 91 7.71 4.54 -16.38
N LEU A 92 7.10 4.30 -15.23
CA LEU A 92 7.62 3.38 -14.21
C LEU A 92 7.83 1.95 -14.76
N VAL A 93 7.10 1.56 -15.83
CA VAL A 93 7.37 0.31 -16.56
C VAL A 93 8.79 0.32 -17.14
N GLY A 94 9.29 1.48 -17.57
CA GLY A 94 10.65 1.63 -18.10
C GLY A 94 11.72 1.37 -17.05
N ALA A 95 11.47 1.67 -15.79
CA ALA A 95 12.43 1.43 -14.70
C ALA A 95 12.79 -0.05 -14.57
N GLU A 96 11.83 -0.98 -14.80
CA GLU A 96 12.14 -2.42 -14.77
C GLU A 96 13.18 -2.82 -15.82
N ILE A 97 13.17 -2.16 -16.99
CA ILE A 97 14.10 -2.41 -18.09
C ILE A 97 15.44 -1.72 -17.80
N GLU A 98 15.43 -0.46 -17.39
CA GLU A 98 16.63 0.33 -17.14
C GLU A 98 17.47 -0.22 -15.96
N MET A 99 16.83 -0.82 -14.96
CA MET A 99 17.49 -1.44 -13.82
C MET A 99 18.00 -2.87 -14.07
N LEU A 100 17.77 -3.49 -15.23
CA LEU A 100 18.15 -4.89 -15.48
C LEU A 100 19.64 -5.16 -15.34
N GLU A 101 20.47 -4.18 -15.69
CA GLU A 101 21.93 -4.27 -15.64
C GLU A 101 22.51 -3.88 -14.27
N ASP A 102 21.70 -3.35 -13.34
CA ASP A 102 22.14 -3.00 -12.00
C ASP A 102 22.24 -4.27 -11.12
N GLU A 103 23.42 -4.53 -10.58
CA GLU A 103 23.66 -5.65 -9.66
C GLU A 103 22.83 -5.57 -8.38
N ASN A 104 22.40 -4.36 -7.97
CA ASN A 104 21.61 -4.10 -6.78
C ASN A 104 20.15 -3.74 -7.11
N ARG A 105 19.67 -4.10 -8.29
CA ARG A 105 18.34 -3.72 -8.82
C ARG A 105 17.16 -4.00 -7.87
N GLU A 106 17.27 -5.00 -6.99
CA GLU A 106 16.21 -5.31 -6.03
C GLU A 106 16.19 -4.37 -4.82
N SER A 107 17.22 -3.55 -4.61
CA SER A 107 17.41 -2.67 -3.45
C SER A 107 17.32 -1.18 -3.78
N VAL A 108 17.01 -0.82 -5.02
CA VAL A 108 16.98 0.58 -5.48
C VAL A 108 16.00 1.41 -4.68
N MET A 109 14.77 0.94 -4.50
CA MET A 109 13.74 1.65 -3.72
C MET A 109 14.13 1.77 -2.24
N LYS A 110 14.71 0.71 -1.65
CA LYS A 110 15.20 0.74 -0.27
C LYS A 110 16.24 1.85 -0.07
N ASN A 111 17.19 1.94 -0.99
CA ASN A 111 18.25 2.96 -0.95
C ASN A 111 17.66 4.37 -1.17
N ALA A 112 16.70 4.50 -2.07
CA ALA A 112 16.03 5.77 -2.34
C ALA A 112 15.22 6.27 -1.13
N ILE A 113 14.53 5.39 -0.40
CA ILE A 113 13.71 5.74 0.78
C ILE A 113 14.58 6.07 2.01
N ALA A 114 15.77 5.47 2.13
CA ALA A 114 16.62 5.58 3.33
C ALA A 114 16.85 7.02 3.81
N PRO A 115 17.11 8.04 2.94
CA PRO A 115 17.35 9.42 3.38
C PRO A 115 16.15 10.12 4.02
N VAL A 116 14.91 9.63 3.78
CA VAL A 116 13.68 10.25 4.28
C VAL A 116 12.94 9.37 5.30
N LYS A 117 13.41 8.13 5.51
CA LYS A 117 12.69 7.16 6.37
C LYS A 117 12.43 7.67 7.77
N ASP A 118 13.36 8.41 8.36
CA ASP A 118 13.24 8.92 9.73
C ASP A 118 12.45 10.24 9.83
N ASP A 119 12.11 10.85 8.70
CA ASP A 119 11.27 12.06 8.65
C ASP A 119 9.76 11.73 8.83
N TYR A 120 9.39 10.45 8.69
CA TYR A 120 8.01 9.94 8.75
C TYR A 120 7.82 8.89 9.85
N ASP A 121 6.62 8.83 10.41
CA ASP A 121 6.19 7.75 11.30
C ASP A 121 5.86 6.48 10.50
N PHE A 122 5.20 6.67 9.33
CA PHE A 122 4.85 5.59 8.40
C PHE A 122 5.18 5.96 6.96
N ILE A 123 5.66 4.97 6.22
CA ILE A 123 5.77 5.00 4.75
C ILE A 123 4.92 3.86 4.20
N ILE A 124 3.89 4.19 3.44
CA ILE A 124 2.96 3.23 2.83
C ILE A 124 3.30 3.11 1.34
N ILE A 125 3.58 1.90 0.86
CA ILE A 125 3.88 1.64 -0.56
C ILE A 125 2.69 0.90 -1.17
N ASP A 126 1.99 1.53 -2.13
CA ASP A 126 0.94 0.87 -2.92
C ASP A 126 1.57 0.08 -4.05
N CYS A 127 1.53 -1.25 -3.95
CA CYS A 127 2.17 -2.14 -4.92
C CYS A 127 1.24 -2.49 -6.08
N SER A 128 1.82 -2.57 -7.29
CA SER A 128 1.18 -3.17 -8.46
C SER A 128 0.71 -4.62 -8.19
N PRO A 129 -0.31 -5.12 -8.89
CA PRO A 129 -0.70 -6.52 -8.82
C PRO A 129 0.33 -7.46 -9.46
N SER A 130 1.26 -6.95 -10.26
CA SER A 130 2.35 -7.76 -10.81
C SER A 130 3.36 -8.13 -9.73
N LEU A 131 4.01 -9.28 -9.87
CA LEU A 131 5.14 -9.68 -9.01
C LEU A 131 6.49 -9.39 -9.72
N GLY A 132 6.56 -8.29 -10.49
CA GLY A 132 7.74 -7.81 -11.19
C GLY A 132 8.79 -7.16 -10.28
N LEU A 133 9.82 -6.60 -10.88
CA LEU A 133 10.96 -6.00 -10.18
C LEU A 133 10.54 -4.83 -9.27
N ILE A 134 9.56 -4.03 -9.65
CA ILE A 134 9.04 -2.93 -8.80
C ILE A 134 8.42 -3.47 -7.51
N THR A 135 7.63 -4.55 -7.60
CA THR A 135 7.05 -5.19 -6.40
C THR A 135 8.14 -5.80 -5.51
N VAL A 136 9.16 -6.45 -6.10
CA VAL A 136 10.31 -6.95 -5.33
C VAL A 136 11.04 -5.80 -4.64
N ASN A 137 11.26 -4.66 -5.30
CA ASN A 137 11.82 -3.44 -4.71
C ASN A 137 10.97 -2.93 -3.54
N SER A 138 9.65 -2.89 -3.70
CA SER A 138 8.72 -2.47 -2.64
C SER A 138 8.82 -3.37 -1.41
N LEU A 139 8.87 -4.70 -1.62
CA LEU A 139 9.04 -5.70 -0.54
C LEU A 139 10.43 -5.63 0.09
N THR A 140 11.46 -5.31 -0.69
CA THR A 140 12.85 -5.15 -0.19
C THR A 140 12.99 -3.91 0.68
N ALA A 141 12.28 -2.83 0.35
CA ALA A 141 12.25 -1.59 1.11
C ALA A 141 11.37 -1.65 2.37
N ALA A 142 10.38 -2.56 2.39
CA ALA A 142 9.40 -2.64 3.47
C ALA A 142 9.92 -3.35 4.72
N ASP A 143 9.45 -2.89 5.88
CA ASP A 143 9.61 -3.60 7.16
C ASP A 143 8.54 -4.70 7.30
N SER A 144 7.37 -4.50 6.69
CA SER A 144 6.28 -5.49 6.70
C SER A 144 5.33 -5.34 5.51
N VAL A 145 4.55 -6.40 5.25
CA VAL A 145 3.55 -6.44 4.17
C VAL A 145 2.15 -6.54 4.76
N MET A 146 1.28 -5.58 4.42
CA MET A 146 -0.16 -5.66 4.66
C MET A 146 -0.84 -6.24 3.41
N ILE A 147 -1.70 -7.23 3.58
CA ILE A 147 -2.28 -8.00 2.50
C ILE A 147 -3.80 -7.82 2.50
N PRO A 148 -4.35 -6.95 1.64
CA PRO A 148 -5.80 -6.84 1.44
C PRO A 148 -6.35 -8.11 0.80
N VAL A 149 -7.43 -8.67 1.37
CA VAL A 149 -8.07 -9.91 0.90
C VAL A 149 -9.55 -9.67 0.71
N GLN A 150 -9.99 -9.73 -0.54
CA GLN A 150 -11.42 -9.80 -0.86
C GLN A 150 -11.90 -11.24 -0.62
N PRO A 151 -12.92 -11.49 0.21
CA PRO A 151 -13.32 -12.84 0.62
C PRO A 151 -14.16 -13.55 -0.45
N GLU A 152 -13.51 -13.92 -1.56
CA GLU A 152 -14.06 -14.70 -2.66
C GLU A 152 -13.46 -16.11 -2.69
N PHE A 153 -14.11 -17.03 -3.39
CA PHE A 153 -13.76 -18.45 -3.42
C PHE A 153 -12.26 -18.74 -3.70
N PHE A 154 -11.65 -18.01 -4.64
CA PHE A 154 -10.24 -18.19 -4.98
C PHE A 154 -9.27 -17.29 -4.17
N ALA A 155 -9.74 -16.67 -3.08
CA ALA A 155 -8.91 -15.73 -2.32
C ALA A 155 -7.65 -16.40 -1.73
N LEU A 156 -7.80 -17.58 -1.14
CA LEU A 156 -6.70 -18.30 -0.47
C LEU A 156 -5.67 -18.84 -1.48
N GLU A 157 -6.10 -19.26 -2.67
CA GLU A 157 -5.19 -19.70 -3.73
C GLU A 157 -4.27 -18.56 -4.19
N GLY A 158 -4.83 -17.37 -4.40
CA GLY A 158 -4.04 -16.17 -4.77
C GLY A 158 -3.02 -15.77 -3.70
N LEU A 159 -3.34 -15.98 -2.42
CA LEU A 159 -2.42 -15.71 -1.32
C LEU A 159 -1.18 -16.61 -1.35
N GLY A 160 -1.30 -17.86 -1.77
CA GLY A 160 -0.20 -18.81 -1.83
C GLY A 160 0.99 -18.30 -2.65
N LYS A 161 0.72 -17.72 -3.82
CA LYS A 161 1.76 -17.16 -4.70
C LYS A 161 2.44 -15.93 -4.11
N LEU A 162 1.67 -15.02 -3.51
CA LEU A 162 2.24 -13.84 -2.84
C LEU A 162 3.12 -14.26 -1.65
N LEU A 163 2.65 -15.20 -0.82
CA LEU A 163 3.43 -15.71 0.31
C LEU A 163 4.72 -16.40 -0.13
N GLN A 164 4.71 -17.08 -1.29
CA GLN A 164 5.93 -17.62 -1.88
C GLN A 164 6.90 -16.52 -2.28
N THR A 165 6.44 -15.45 -2.91
CA THR A 165 7.28 -14.29 -3.26
C THR A 165 7.85 -13.62 -2.00
N ILE A 166 7.03 -13.42 -0.96
CA ILE A 166 7.51 -12.89 0.34
C ILE A 166 8.64 -13.77 0.90
N ARG A 167 8.48 -15.09 0.88
CA ARG A 167 9.54 -16.03 1.36
C ARG A 167 10.83 -15.93 0.52
N LEU A 168 10.72 -15.76 -0.78
CA LEU A 168 11.89 -15.55 -1.65
C LEU A 168 12.62 -14.25 -1.27
N VAL A 169 11.91 -13.15 -1.05
CA VAL A 169 12.48 -11.89 -0.59
C VAL A 169 13.12 -12.05 0.79
N GLN A 170 12.48 -12.75 1.72
CA GLN A 170 13.00 -13.04 3.06
C GLN A 170 14.27 -13.91 3.03
N SER A 171 14.36 -14.87 2.12
CA SER A 171 15.53 -15.74 1.99
C SER A 171 16.73 -15.09 1.32
N GLY A 172 16.52 -13.95 0.65
CA GLY A 172 17.53 -13.24 -0.13
C GLY A 172 17.76 -11.81 0.36
N VAL A 173 17.06 -10.87 -0.25
CA VAL A 173 17.40 -9.44 -0.17
C VAL A 173 16.82 -8.69 1.06
N ASN A 174 15.80 -9.24 1.74
CA ASN A 174 15.23 -8.65 2.95
C ASN A 174 14.82 -9.70 4.00
N PRO A 175 15.77 -10.28 4.77
CA PRO A 175 15.46 -11.27 5.80
C PRO A 175 14.58 -10.75 6.94
N GLY A 176 14.52 -9.42 7.12
CA GLY A 176 13.70 -8.76 8.15
C GLY A 176 12.25 -8.50 7.75
N LEU A 177 11.85 -8.80 6.51
CA LEU A 177 10.51 -8.54 6.04
C LEU A 177 9.48 -9.35 6.84
N GLY A 178 8.57 -8.66 7.55
CA GLY A 178 7.48 -9.27 8.30
C GLY A 178 6.16 -9.28 7.51
N ILE A 179 5.13 -9.93 8.07
CA ILE A 179 3.73 -9.76 7.63
C ILE A 179 3.06 -8.83 8.64
N GLU A 180 2.61 -7.65 8.17
CA GLU A 180 1.85 -6.70 9.00
C GLU A 180 0.49 -7.29 9.36
N GLY A 181 -0.17 -7.90 8.39
CA GLY A 181 -1.41 -8.62 8.59
C GLY A 181 -2.26 -8.71 7.33
N PHE A 182 -3.35 -9.48 7.45
CA PHE A 182 -4.36 -9.65 6.41
C PHE A 182 -5.56 -8.76 6.72
N VAL A 183 -5.95 -7.90 5.78
CA VAL A 183 -7.12 -7.02 5.89
C VAL A 183 -8.24 -7.55 5.00
N VAL A 184 -9.35 -7.93 5.60
CA VAL A 184 -10.54 -8.32 4.83
C VAL A 184 -11.18 -7.07 4.24
N THR A 185 -11.34 -7.04 2.92
CA THR A 185 -11.90 -5.91 2.16
C THR A 185 -13.19 -6.30 1.46
N MET A 186 -14.02 -5.30 1.12
CA MET A 186 -15.28 -5.48 0.38
C MET A 186 -16.18 -6.58 0.95
N PHE A 187 -16.16 -6.76 2.26
CA PHE A 187 -16.97 -7.76 2.95
C PHE A 187 -18.46 -7.43 2.85
N ASP A 188 -19.26 -8.44 2.48
CA ASP A 188 -20.71 -8.40 2.53
C ASP A 188 -21.23 -9.54 3.39
N GLY A 189 -21.72 -9.22 4.58
CA GLY A 189 -22.22 -10.21 5.56
C GLY A 189 -23.45 -11.00 5.12
N ARG A 190 -24.14 -10.57 4.05
CA ARG A 190 -25.25 -11.32 3.45
C ARG A 190 -24.78 -12.52 2.64
N THR A 191 -23.52 -12.55 2.27
CA THR A 191 -22.92 -13.58 1.41
C THR A 191 -22.27 -14.67 2.27
N LYS A 192 -22.82 -15.88 2.24
CA LYS A 192 -22.29 -17.03 3.02
C LYS A 192 -20.81 -17.33 2.68
N VAL A 193 -20.44 -17.24 1.41
CA VAL A 193 -19.05 -17.46 0.96
C VAL A 193 -18.08 -16.47 1.63
N HIS A 194 -18.45 -15.19 1.78
CA HIS A 194 -17.60 -14.22 2.46
C HIS A 194 -17.31 -14.62 3.91
N THR A 195 -18.35 -15.03 4.65
CA THR A 195 -18.19 -15.49 6.05
C THR A 195 -17.33 -16.73 6.13
N GLN A 196 -17.52 -17.68 5.22
CA GLN A 196 -16.73 -18.91 5.17
C GLN A 196 -15.25 -18.62 4.91
N VAL A 197 -14.92 -17.82 3.89
CA VAL A 197 -13.54 -17.44 3.54
C VAL A 197 -12.87 -16.67 4.69
N VAL A 198 -13.60 -15.78 5.37
CA VAL A 198 -13.06 -15.05 6.53
C VAL A 198 -12.73 -16.00 7.68
N ASN A 199 -13.58 -17.01 7.94
CA ASN A 199 -13.32 -18.00 8.97
C ASN A 199 -12.09 -18.86 8.61
N GLU A 200 -11.98 -19.33 7.37
CA GLU A 200 -10.81 -20.07 6.89
C GLU A 200 -9.52 -19.22 6.99
N LEU A 201 -9.59 -17.93 6.62
CA LEU A 201 -8.48 -17.01 6.76
C LEU A 201 -8.04 -16.89 8.23
N LYS A 202 -8.99 -16.73 9.17
CA LYS A 202 -8.72 -16.66 10.62
C LYS A 202 -8.18 -17.96 11.17
N GLU A 203 -8.66 -19.11 10.70
CA GLU A 203 -8.17 -20.42 11.12
C GLU A 203 -6.69 -20.61 10.72
N HIS A 204 -6.31 -20.23 9.49
CA HIS A 204 -4.97 -20.41 8.97
C HIS A 204 -3.97 -19.36 9.49
N PHE A 205 -4.39 -18.09 9.62
CA PHE A 205 -3.48 -16.97 9.92
C PHE A 205 -3.69 -16.36 11.31
N LYS A 206 -4.71 -16.78 12.05
CA LYS A 206 -4.97 -16.40 13.46
C LYS A 206 -4.82 -14.89 13.71
N ASP A 207 -3.91 -14.51 14.61
CA ASP A 207 -3.66 -13.12 15.04
C ASP A 207 -3.05 -12.23 13.95
N MET A 208 -2.66 -12.80 12.82
CA MET A 208 -2.24 -12.00 11.66
C MET A 208 -3.42 -11.41 10.87
N VAL A 209 -4.67 -11.84 11.12
CA VAL A 209 -5.85 -11.25 10.50
C VAL A 209 -6.32 -10.06 11.34
N PHE A 210 -6.36 -8.87 10.76
CA PHE A 210 -6.87 -7.69 11.43
C PHE A 210 -8.32 -7.91 11.91
N LYS A 211 -8.64 -7.40 13.10
CA LYS A 211 -10.00 -7.43 13.65
C LYS A 211 -10.95 -6.56 12.83
N THR A 212 -10.42 -5.46 12.34
CA THR A 212 -11.13 -4.52 11.47
C THR A 212 -11.39 -5.14 10.10
N ILE A 213 -12.66 -5.12 9.68
CA ILE A 213 -13.13 -5.59 8.37
C ILE A 213 -13.62 -4.38 7.59
N ILE A 214 -13.11 -4.20 6.37
CA ILE A 214 -13.57 -3.15 5.46
C ILE A 214 -14.80 -3.67 4.72
N GLN A 215 -15.95 -3.14 5.06
CA GLN A 215 -17.22 -3.50 4.43
C GLN A 215 -17.32 -2.97 3.00
N ARG A 216 -18.08 -3.65 2.16
CA ARG A 216 -18.41 -3.14 0.83
C ARG A 216 -19.18 -1.83 0.97
N ASN A 217 -18.63 -0.76 0.38
CA ASN A 217 -19.18 0.58 0.50
C ASN A 217 -19.03 1.33 -0.84
N ILE A 218 -20.15 1.82 -1.38
CA ILE A 218 -20.16 2.56 -2.65
C ILE A 218 -19.33 3.85 -2.56
N ARG A 219 -19.35 4.53 -1.42
CA ARG A 219 -18.58 5.77 -1.20
C ARG A 219 -17.06 5.57 -1.38
N LEU A 220 -16.53 4.39 -0.99
CA LEU A 220 -15.13 4.03 -1.24
C LEU A 220 -14.79 3.88 -2.73
N SER A 221 -15.78 3.56 -3.57
CA SER A 221 -15.60 3.48 -5.03
C SER A 221 -15.79 4.83 -5.71
N GLU A 222 -16.57 5.73 -5.13
CA GLU A 222 -16.84 7.07 -5.65
C GLU A 222 -15.69 8.05 -5.30
N ALA A 223 -15.14 7.99 -4.08
CA ALA A 223 -14.18 8.94 -3.56
C ALA A 223 -12.95 9.16 -4.50
N PRO A 224 -12.33 8.12 -5.12
CA PRO A 224 -11.23 8.32 -6.06
C PRO A 224 -11.60 9.14 -7.29
N SER A 225 -12.84 9.07 -7.78
CA SER A 225 -13.30 9.90 -8.92
C SER A 225 -13.38 11.39 -8.59
N HIS A 226 -13.31 11.73 -7.31
CA HIS A 226 -13.22 13.10 -6.80
C HIS A 226 -11.82 13.46 -6.30
N GLY A 227 -10.82 12.58 -6.51
CA GLY A 227 -9.44 12.77 -6.06
C GLY A 227 -9.31 12.85 -4.53
N LYS A 228 -10.20 12.21 -3.76
CA LYS A 228 -10.25 12.32 -2.30
C LYS A 228 -10.20 10.98 -1.60
N PRO A 229 -9.43 10.86 -0.50
CA PRO A 229 -9.61 9.75 0.41
C PRO A 229 -11.00 9.82 1.05
N ILE A 230 -11.50 8.67 1.50
CA ILE A 230 -12.87 8.55 2.03
C ILE A 230 -13.15 9.52 3.18
N ILE A 231 -12.17 9.80 4.03
CA ILE A 231 -12.32 10.69 5.19
C ILE A 231 -12.56 12.16 4.79
N LEU A 232 -12.12 12.58 3.59
CA LEU A 232 -12.42 13.90 3.03
C LEU A 232 -13.66 13.89 2.14
N TYR A 233 -14.05 12.71 1.62
CA TYR A 233 -15.21 12.58 0.74
C TYR A 233 -16.52 12.42 1.51
N ASP A 234 -16.55 11.50 2.51
CA ASP A 234 -17.73 11.24 3.34
C ASP A 234 -17.30 10.79 4.74
N VAL A 235 -17.19 11.75 5.66
CA VAL A 235 -16.66 11.55 7.02
C VAL A 235 -17.54 10.62 7.88
N ILE A 236 -18.85 10.52 7.58
CA ILE A 236 -19.81 9.76 8.40
C ILE A 236 -20.09 8.35 7.87
N CYS A 237 -19.59 7.99 6.70
CA CYS A 237 -19.87 6.68 6.14
C CYS A 237 -19.08 5.55 6.85
N ASN A 238 -19.58 4.32 6.73
CA ASN A 238 -18.91 3.14 7.31
C ASN A 238 -17.48 2.94 6.78
N GLY A 239 -17.21 3.36 5.53
CA GLY A 239 -15.87 3.30 4.94
C GLY A 239 -14.85 4.09 5.75
N THR A 240 -15.18 5.32 6.13
CA THR A 240 -14.35 6.18 6.97
C THR A 240 -14.12 5.55 8.34
N THR A 241 -15.18 5.10 9.00
CA THR A 241 -15.09 4.42 10.31
C THR A 241 -14.20 3.17 10.22
N ASN A 242 -14.35 2.35 9.18
CA ASN A 242 -13.53 1.15 9.01
C ASN A 242 -12.03 1.49 8.87
N TYR A 243 -11.66 2.47 8.03
CA TYR A 243 -10.25 2.82 7.85
C TYR A 243 -9.64 3.54 9.06
N LEU A 244 -10.41 4.35 9.79
CA LEU A 244 -9.95 4.89 11.07
C LEU A 244 -9.69 3.79 12.11
N ASN A 245 -10.56 2.78 12.18
CA ASN A 245 -10.36 1.65 13.07
C ASN A 245 -9.15 0.80 12.65
N LEU A 246 -8.96 0.57 11.33
CA LEU A 246 -7.77 -0.12 10.82
C LEU A 246 -6.49 0.66 11.16
N ALA A 247 -6.49 1.99 11.01
CA ALA A 247 -5.35 2.83 11.37
C ALA A 247 -5.01 2.72 12.86
N LYS A 248 -6.02 2.76 13.75
CA LYS A 248 -5.82 2.55 15.19
C LYS A 248 -5.23 1.17 15.49
N GLU A 249 -5.73 0.12 14.86
CA GLU A 249 -5.23 -1.24 15.03
C GLU A 249 -3.77 -1.38 14.54
N VAL A 250 -3.40 -0.68 13.46
CA VAL A 250 -2.00 -0.58 12.99
C VAL A 250 -1.13 0.16 14.01
N LEU A 251 -1.61 1.26 14.58
CA LEU A 251 -0.88 2.00 15.63
C LEU A 251 -0.65 1.14 16.88
N GLU A 252 -1.69 0.43 17.35
CA GLU A 252 -1.59 -0.51 18.50
C GLU A 252 -0.53 -1.58 18.23
N LYS A 253 -0.59 -2.21 17.07
CA LYS A 253 0.31 -3.31 16.68
C LYS A 253 1.76 -2.88 16.59
N ASN A 254 2.02 -1.61 16.27
CA ASN A 254 3.35 -1.03 16.15
C ASN A 254 3.78 -0.25 17.42
N ASN A 255 3.01 -0.28 18.52
CA ASN A 255 3.26 0.47 19.76
C ASN A 255 3.41 1.98 19.53
N MET A 256 2.56 2.57 18.69
CA MET A 256 2.61 3.99 18.28
C MET A 256 1.31 4.75 18.60
N LEU A 257 0.45 4.19 19.48
CA LEU A 257 -0.74 4.89 20.02
C LEU A 257 -0.35 6.11 20.86
#